data_a0bb2ed15d0ad7f4fa8f8eb55ba11425
#
_entry.id   a0bb2ed15d0ad7f4fa8f8eb55ba11425
#
_cell.length_a   1.000
_cell.length_b   1.000
_cell.length_c   1.000
_cell.angle_alpha   90.00
_cell.angle_beta   90.00
_cell.angle_gamma   90.00
#
_symmetry.space_group_name_H-M   'P 1'
#
loop_
_entity.id
_entity.type
_entity.pdbx_description
1 polymer ?
#
loop_
_entity_poly.entity_id
_entity_poly.type
_entity_poly.pdbx_seq_one_letter_code
_entity_poly.pdbx_strand_id
1 'polypeptide(L)'
;MTRYSARVFRLAYGITRSAADAEEVAQDVFLQIVHKGGGFEGRAALGSWIYRITTNLSLNKRRGKRRELETSLDDLLPTYLPDGHRAGDRAFLVADWSRTPEHELLSDESRRILEAAIDRLPEHYRAVLVLKDVEELSNEEVAQIVGDTIAAVKTRLHRARMALREQLTRYLGAGA
;
A
#
# COMPACT_ATOMS: atom_id res chain seq x y z
N MET A 1 -3.55 13.67 -21.55
CA MET A 1 -2.43 13.18 -20.72
C MET A 1 -2.47 13.72 -19.29
N THR A 2 -2.79 14.96 -19.05
CA THR A 2 -2.79 15.61 -17.73
C THR A 2 -3.69 14.95 -16.66
N ARG A 3 -4.79 14.31 -17.06
CA ARG A 3 -5.78 13.73 -16.12
C ARG A 3 -5.27 12.51 -15.34
N TYR A 4 -4.34 11.75 -15.89
CA TYR A 4 -3.80 10.53 -15.25
C TYR A 4 -2.42 10.72 -14.64
N SER A 5 -1.69 11.80 -14.97
CA SER A 5 -0.32 11.99 -14.51
C SER A 5 -0.20 12.03 -12.98
N ALA A 6 -1.04 12.81 -12.32
CA ALA A 6 -1.03 12.89 -10.86
C ALA A 6 -1.40 11.56 -10.19
N ARG A 7 -2.34 10.80 -10.78
CA ARG A 7 -2.73 9.48 -10.26
C ARG A 7 -1.63 8.43 -10.45
N VAL A 8 -1.02 8.40 -11.64
CA VAL A 8 0.10 7.49 -11.93
C VAL A 8 1.26 7.76 -10.98
N PHE A 9 1.65 9.04 -10.82
CA PHE A 9 2.72 9.40 -9.89
C PHE A 9 2.37 9.04 -8.45
N ARG A 10 1.16 9.36 -7.97
CA ARG A 10 0.73 9.04 -6.61
C ARG A 10 0.73 7.54 -6.33
N LEU A 11 0.20 6.73 -7.26
CA LEU A 11 0.23 5.27 -7.15
C LEU A 11 1.66 4.73 -7.16
N ALA A 12 2.50 5.19 -8.10
CA ALA A 12 3.89 4.80 -8.18
C ALA A 12 4.64 5.17 -6.89
N TYR A 13 4.47 6.39 -6.38
CA TYR A 13 5.06 6.83 -5.12
C TYR A 13 4.54 6.01 -3.92
N GLY A 14 3.23 5.76 -3.86
CA GLY A 14 2.64 4.92 -2.81
C GLY A 14 3.26 3.53 -2.73
N ILE A 15 3.66 2.94 -3.87
CA ILE A 15 4.28 1.61 -3.94
C ILE A 15 5.79 1.69 -3.77
N THR A 16 6.48 2.59 -4.49
CA THR A 16 7.95 2.67 -4.51
C THR A 16 8.52 3.38 -3.28
N ARG A 17 7.80 4.32 -2.72
CA ARG A 17 8.21 5.19 -1.62
C ARG A 17 9.49 5.99 -1.93
N SER A 18 9.72 6.28 -3.19
CA SER A 18 10.83 7.06 -3.72
C SER A 18 10.30 7.97 -4.83
N ALA A 19 10.48 9.28 -4.67
CA ALA A 19 10.02 10.26 -5.67
C ALA A 19 10.72 10.03 -7.02
N ALA A 20 12.03 9.77 -7.01
CA ALA A 20 12.80 9.51 -8.21
C ALA A 20 12.31 8.23 -8.94
N ASP A 21 12.06 7.14 -8.19
CA ASP A 21 11.52 5.91 -8.78
C ASP A 21 10.10 6.12 -9.30
N ALA A 22 9.28 6.90 -8.60
CA ALA A 22 7.92 7.21 -9.03
C ALA A 22 7.87 8.05 -10.32
N GLU A 23 8.79 9.01 -10.48
CA GLU A 23 8.94 9.78 -11.71
C GLU A 23 9.35 8.91 -12.88
N GLU A 24 10.34 8.03 -12.69
CA GLU A 24 10.80 7.10 -13.71
C GLU A 24 9.68 6.12 -14.11
N VAL A 25 8.98 5.55 -13.14
CA VAL A 25 7.80 4.69 -13.41
C VAL A 25 6.73 5.47 -14.16
N ALA A 26 6.44 6.71 -13.80
CA ALA A 26 5.45 7.52 -14.50
C ALA A 26 5.85 7.77 -15.95
N GLN A 27 7.12 8.06 -16.24
CA GLN A 27 7.63 8.19 -17.60
C GLN A 27 7.47 6.90 -18.39
N ASP A 28 7.85 5.75 -17.83
CA ASP A 28 7.72 4.44 -18.47
C ASP A 28 6.26 4.07 -18.76
N VAL A 29 5.34 4.39 -17.83
CA VAL A 29 3.90 4.20 -18.04
C VAL A 29 3.42 4.98 -19.27
N PHE A 30 3.79 6.27 -19.36
CA PHE A 30 3.37 7.10 -20.48
C PHE A 30 4.01 6.68 -21.81
N LEU A 31 5.26 6.24 -21.81
CA LEU A 31 5.90 5.65 -22.98
C LEU A 31 5.14 4.39 -23.44
N GLN A 32 4.78 3.49 -22.52
CA GLN A 32 3.97 2.31 -22.87
C GLN A 32 2.58 2.66 -23.41
N ILE A 33 1.93 3.70 -22.86
CA ILE A 33 0.64 4.19 -23.35
C ILE A 33 0.78 4.70 -24.80
N VAL A 34 1.81 5.46 -25.11
CA VAL A 34 2.06 5.96 -26.47
C VAL A 34 2.32 4.81 -27.44
N HIS A 35 3.14 3.85 -27.07
CA HIS A 35 3.48 2.72 -27.94
C HIS A 35 2.34 1.73 -28.15
N LYS A 36 1.50 1.49 -27.14
CA LYS A 36 0.43 0.48 -27.17
C LYS A 36 -0.97 1.08 -27.31
N GLY A 37 -1.10 2.40 -27.20
CA GLY A 37 -2.40 3.10 -27.14
C GLY A 37 -3.21 3.09 -28.45
N GLY A 38 -2.60 2.74 -29.58
CA GLY A 38 -3.29 2.69 -30.87
C GLY A 38 -4.31 1.56 -31.05
N GLY A 39 -4.38 0.60 -30.09
CA GLY A 39 -5.32 -0.52 -30.13
C GLY A 39 -6.30 -0.55 -28.96
N PHE A 40 -6.48 0.57 -28.26
CA PHE A 40 -7.29 0.57 -27.03
C PHE A 40 -8.76 0.90 -27.29
N GLU A 41 -9.63 -0.10 -27.17
CA GLU A 41 -11.08 0.01 -27.41
C GLU A 41 -11.90 0.16 -26.12
N GLY A 42 -11.83 1.28 -25.41
CA GLY A 42 -12.79 1.52 -24.33
C GLY A 42 -12.28 2.28 -23.09
N ARG A 43 -13.02 3.31 -22.67
CA ARG A 43 -12.59 4.23 -21.59
C ARG A 43 -12.55 3.58 -20.21
N ALA A 44 -13.42 2.65 -19.89
CA ALA A 44 -13.46 1.97 -18.59
C ALA A 44 -12.27 1.03 -18.38
N ALA A 45 -11.85 0.35 -19.45
CA ALA A 45 -10.68 -0.51 -19.43
C ALA A 45 -9.34 0.28 -19.37
N LEU A 46 -9.30 1.54 -19.85
CA LEU A 46 -8.09 2.35 -19.87
C LEU A 46 -7.57 2.65 -18.45
N GLY A 47 -8.46 3.02 -17.54
CA GLY A 47 -8.06 3.32 -16.16
C GLY A 47 -7.44 2.10 -15.47
N SER A 48 -8.12 0.96 -15.51
CA SER A 48 -7.63 -0.28 -14.92
C SER A 48 -6.33 -0.75 -15.58
N TRP A 49 -6.19 -0.57 -16.90
CA TRP A 49 -4.97 -0.89 -17.64
C TRP A 49 -3.79 -0.01 -17.20
N ILE A 50 -4.00 1.32 -17.05
CA ILE A 50 -2.98 2.24 -16.56
C ILE A 50 -2.55 1.86 -15.14
N TYR A 51 -3.50 1.59 -14.24
CA TYR A 51 -3.20 1.14 -12.88
C TYR A 51 -2.38 -0.16 -12.86
N ARG A 52 -2.74 -1.12 -13.71
CA ARG A 52 -2.00 -2.39 -13.82
C ARG A 52 -0.56 -2.19 -14.30
N ILE A 53 -0.34 -1.36 -15.34
CA ILE A 53 1.02 -1.05 -15.80
C ILE A 53 1.80 -0.36 -14.69
N THR A 54 1.23 0.68 -14.07
CA THR A 54 1.88 1.43 -13.00
C THR A 54 2.28 0.53 -11.83
N THR A 55 1.36 -0.33 -11.37
CA THR A 55 1.62 -1.28 -10.28
C THR A 55 2.74 -2.25 -10.62
N ASN A 56 2.71 -2.85 -11.82
CA ASN A 56 3.72 -3.80 -12.26
C ASN A 56 5.12 -3.17 -12.37
N LEU A 57 5.21 -1.98 -12.98
CA LEU A 57 6.48 -1.26 -13.07
C LEU A 57 7.01 -0.85 -11.70
N SER A 58 6.14 -0.38 -10.81
CA SER A 58 6.51 -0.02 -9.44
C SER A 58 7.05 -1.21 -8.63
N LEU A 59 6.39 -2.37 -8.72
CA LEU A 59 6.84 -3.60 -8.07
C LEU A 59 8.17 -4.09 -8.64
N ASN A 60 8.34 -4.06 -9.98
CA ASN A 60 9.59 -4.46 -10.63
C ASN A 60 10.76 -3.55 -10.24
N LYS A 61 10.51 -2.24 -10.15
CA LYS A 61 11.53 -1.27 -9.74
C LYS A 61 12.07 -1.55 -8.34
N ARG A 62 11.20 -1.94 -7.41
CA ARG A 62 11.61 -2.30 -6.06
C ARG A 62 12.32 -3.65 -5.96
N ARG A 63 11.89 -4.65 -6.71
CA ARG A 63 12.57 -5.97 -6.73
C ARG A 63 14.05 -5.87 -7.10
N GLY A 64 14.40 -4.93 -7.98
CA GLY A 64 15.79 -4.68 -8.37
C GLY A 64 16.67 -4.15 -7.24
N LYS A 65 16.10 -3.37 -6.31
CA LYS A 65 16.84 -2.69 -5.23
C LYS A 65 16.85 -3.46 -3.90
N ARG A 66 15.96 -4.44 -3.70
CA ARG A 66 15.63 -4.99 -2.37
C ARG A 66 16.06 -6.43 -2.11
N ARG A 67 17.01 -6.97 -2.83
CA ARG A 67 17.54 -8.32 -2.54
C ARG A 67 18.16 -8.47 -1.15
N GLU A 68 18.38 -7.37 -0.42
CA GLU A 68 19.14 -7.38 0.84
C GLU A 68 18.34 -7.10 2.13
N LEU A 69 17.05 -6.67 2.05
CA LEU A 69 16.27 -6.28 3.23
C LEU A 69 14.79 -6.72 3.13
N GLU A 70 14.53 -8.00 2.96
CA GLU A 70 13.16 -8.52 3.11
C GLU A 70 12.77 -8.60 4.58
N THR A 71 12.09 -7.57 5.08
CA THR A 71 11.33 -7.68 6.32
C THR A 71 10.17 -8.65 6.07
N SER A 72 10.12 -9.76 6.79
CA SER A 72 8.98 -10.66 6.73
C SER A 72 7.74 -9.94 7.24
N LEU A 73 6.59 -10.16 6.61
CA LEU A 73 5.34 -9.63 7.17
C LEU A 73 5.08 -10.20 8.57
N ASP A 74 5.51 -11.42 8.83
CA ASP A 74 5.33 -12.08 10.14
C ASP A 74 6.04 -11.31 11.26
N ASP A 75 7.16 -10.63 10.98
CA ASP A 75 7.86 -9.76 11.93
C ASP A 75 7.06 -8.49 12.29
N LEU A 76 6.10 -8.13 11.43
CA LEU A 76 5.24 -6.95 11.61
C LEU A 76 3.87 -7.31 12.20
N LEU A 77 3.51 -8.59 12.23
CA LEU A 77 2.24 -9.05 12.80
C LEU A 77 2.34 -9.20 14.33
N PRO A 78 1.21 -9.11 15.03
CA PRO A 78 1.17 -9.39 16.45
C PRO A 78 1.56 -10.84 16.72
N THR A 79 2.42 -11.06 17.71
CA THR A 79 2.77 -12.39 18.19
C THR A 79 1.72 -12.85 19.20
N TYR A 80 1.19 -14.07 19.02
CA TYR A 80 0.27 -14.69 19.95
C TYR A 80 1.01 -15.74 20.80
N LEU A 81 0.68 -15.77 22.08
CA LEU A 81 1.16 -16.81 22.99
C LEU A 81 0.38 -18.12 22.77
N PRO A 82 0.91 -19.29 23.22
CA PRO A 82 0.22 -20.58 23.08
C PRO A 82 -1.17 -20.62 23.70
N ASP A 83 -1.46 -19.76 24.67
CA ASP A 83 -2.75 -19.59 25.33
C ASP A 83 -3.75 -18.73 24.53
N GLY A 84 -3.37 -18.26 23.34
CA GLY A 84 -4.19 -17.42 22.47
C GLY A 84 -4.16 -15.94 22.81
N HIS A 85 -3.47 -15.54 23.89
CA HIS A 85 -3.28 -14.13 24.22
C HIS A 85 -2.17 -13.50 23.38
N ARG A 86 -2.33 -12.22 23.08
CA ARG A 86 -1.33 -11.46 22.33
C ARG A 86 -0.10 -11.19 23.22
N ALA A 87 1.10 -11.50 22.73
CA ALA A 87 2.34 -11.16 23.43
C ALA A 87 2.45 -9.65 23.57
N GLY A 88 2.60 -9.17 24.81
CA GLY A 88 2.67 -7.73 25.10
C GLY A 88 1.32 -7.07 25.39
N ASP A 89 0.33 -7.88 25.76
CA ASP A 89 -1.01 -7.40 26.09
C ASP A 89 -0.99 -6.50 27.33
N ARG A 90 -1.02 -5.22 27.10
CA ARG A 90 -1.65 -4.29 28.01
C ARG A 90 -3.00 -3.96 27.41
N ALA A 91 -4.04 -4.10 28.23
CA ALA A 91 -5.46 -3.90 27.93
C ALA A 91 -5.82 -2.54 27.25
N PHE A 92 -4.86 -1.90 26.63
CA PHE A 92 -4.92 -0.57 26.04
C PHE A 92 -5.45 -0.56 24.59
N LEU A 93 -5.79 -1.69 24.02
CA LEU A 93 -5.69 -1.87 22.58
C LEU A 93 -6.98 -2.08 21.87
N VAL A 94 -8.04 -1.77 22.53
CA VAL A 94 -9.28 -1.39 21.85
C VAL A 94 -9.40 0.13 21.96
N ALA A 95 -8.42 0.86 21.51
CA ALA A 95 -8.69 2.20 21.02
C ALA A 95 -9.67 2.01 19.87
N ASP A 96 -10.90 2.34 20.13
CA ASP A 96 -11.98 2.33 19.16
C ASP A 96 -11.62 3.39 18.10
N TRP A 97 -11.00 2.95 17.01
CA TRP A 97 -10.60 3.81 15.91
C TRP A 97 -11.80 4.48 15.24
N SER A 98 -13.02 4.07 15.56
CA SER A 98 -14.23 4.79 15.16
C SER A 98 -14.40 6.13 15.88
N ARG A 99 -13.64 6.36 16.96
CA ARG A 99 -13.70 7.56 17.81
C ARG A 99 -12.42 8.40 17.77
N THR A 100 -11.48 8.12 16.88
CA THR A 100 -10.29 8.96 16.71
C THR A 100 -10.72 10.32 16.17
N PRO A 101 -10.54 11.42 16.89
CA PRO A 101 -10.88 12.74 16.37
C PRO A 101 -10.08 12.96 15.07
N GLU A 102 -10.76 13.34 14.00
CA GLU A 102 -10.14 13.71 12.72
C GLU A 102 -9.02 14.74 12.85
N HIS A 103 -8.95 15.42 13.97
CA HIS A 103 -7.96 16.45 14.29
C HIS A 103 -6.58 15.91 14.73
N GLU A 104 -6.45 14.71 15.28
CA GLU A 104 -5.16 14.16 15.71
C GLU A 104 -4.38 13.49 14.58
N LEU A 105 -5.06 13.01 13.54
CA LEU A 105 -4.41 12.46 12.34
C LEU A 105 -3.75 13.51 11.44
N LEU A 106 -3.95 14.80 11.75
CA LEU A 106 -3.42 15.92 10.95
C LEU A 106 -2.09 16.47 11.44
N SER A 107 -1.51 15.93 12.52
CA SER A 107 -0.17 16.36 12.91
C SER A 107 0.88 15.83 11.93
N ASP A 108 1.87 16.63 11.58
CA ASP A 108 2.99 16.22 10.73
C ASP A 108 3.71 14.98 11.30
N GLU A 109 3.68 14.82 12.60
CA GLU A 109 4.24 13.67 13.31
C GLU A 109 3.45 12.39 13.02
N SER A 110 2.12 12.41 13.20
CA SER A 110 1.25 11.26 12.90
C SER A 110 1.37 10.82 11.44
N ARG A 111 1.49 11.79 10.53
CA ARG A 111 1.72 11.51 9.10
C ARG A 111 3.05 10.80 8.87
N ARG A 112 4.15 11.29 9.47
CA ARG A 112 5.46 10.66 9.35
C ARG A 112 5.48 9.23 9.90
N ILE A 113 4.78 9.01 11.02
CA ILE A 113 4.66 7.69 11.63
C ILE A 113 3.92 6.73 10.70
N LEU A 114 2.78 7.16 10.17
CA LEU A 114 2.00 6.36 9.21
C LEU A 114 2.81 6.04 7.95
N GLU A 115 3.50 7.04 7.42
CA GLU A 115 4.37 6.85 6.25
C GLU A 115 5.49 5.84 6.53
N ALA A 116 6.15 5.95 7.68
CA ALA A 116 7.19 5.01 8.09
C ALA A 116 6.64 3.59 8.31
N ALA A 117 5.42 3.47 8.84
CA ALA A 117 4.74 2.19 8.99
C ALA A 117 4.40 1.54 7.63
N ILE A 118 3.92 2.34 6.68
CA ILE A 118 3.66 1.89 5.31
C ILE A 118 4.97 1.45 4.61
N ASP A 119 6.07 2.16 4.85
CA ASP A 119 7.38 1.83 4.26
C ASP A 119 7.92 0.47 4.69
N ARG A 120 7.57 0.02 5.88
CA ARG A 120 7.96 -1.30 6.40
C ARG A 120 7.16 -2.45 5.80
N LEU A 121 5.97 -2.20 5.26
CA LEU A 121 5.19 -3.27 4.65
C LEU A 121 5.92 -3.88 3.46
N PRO A 122 5.91 -5.21 3.31
CA PRO A 122 6.36 -5.84 2.08
C PRO A 122 5.57 -5.30 0.88
N GLU A 123 6.23 -5.19 -0.26
CA GLU A 123 5.72 -4.46 -1.43
C GLU A 123 4.37 -4.93 -1.95
N HIS A 124 4.11 -6.25 -1.93
CA HIS A 124 2.83 -6.81 -2.36
C HIS A 124 1.66 -6.44 -1.44
N TYR A 125 1.90 -6.33 -0.13
CA TYR A 125 0.90 -5.88 0.85
C TYR A 125 0.65 -4.39 0.73
N ARG A 126 1.72 -3.62 0.52
CA ARG A 126 1.64 -2.18 0.29
C ARG A 126 0.89 -1.85 -0.99
N ALA A 127 1.17 -2.55 -2.10
CA ALA A 127 0.47 -2.33 -3.36
C ALA A 127 -1.04 -2.54 -3.22
N VAL A 128 -1.46 -3.63 -2.56
CA VAL A 128 -2.88 -3.89 -2.31
C VAL A 128 -3.51 -2.81 -1.42
N LEU A 129 -2.81 -2.38 -0.36
CA LEU A 129 -3.26 -1.31 0.53
C LEU A 129 -3.44 0.01 -0.23
N VAL A 130 -2.45 0.42 -1.03
CA VAL A 130 -2.50 1.67 -1.79
C VAL A 130 -3.63 1.64 -2.81
N LEU A 131 -3.77 0.56 -3.57
CA LEU A 131 -4.84 0.43 -4.55
C LEU A 131 -6.23 0.48 -3.90
N LYS A 132 -6.41 -0.16 -2.74
CA LYS A 132 -7.70 -0.23 -2.06
C LYS A 132 -8.02 1.03 -1.25
N ASP A 133 -7.10 1.48 -0.39
CA ASP A 133 -7.36 2.48 0.64
C ASP A 133 -6.99 3.91 0.20
N VAL A 134 -6.07 4.07 -0.76
CA VAL A 134 -5.68 5.37 -1.30
C VAL A 134 -6.35 5.68 -2.64
N GLU A 135 -6.39 4.69 -3.55
CA GLU A 135 -7.03 4.85 -4.86
C GLU A 135 -8.51 4.42 -4.87
N GLU A 136 -9.04 3.94 -3.73
CA GLU A 136 -10.45 3.61 -3.48
C GLU A 136 -11.05 2.57 -4.44
N LEU A 137 -10.20 1.69 -5.02
CA LEU A 137 -10.64 0.67 -5.95
C LEU A 137 -11.41 -0.45 -5.24
N SER A 138 -12.34 -1.11 -5.95
CA SER A 138 -13.01 -2.32 -5.44
C SER A 138 -12.03 -3.48 -5.30
N ASN A 139 -12.37 -4.50 -4.51
CA ASN A 139 -11.52 -5.69 -4.38
C ASN A 139 -11.37 -6.44 -5.70
N GLU A 140 -12.40 -6.40 -6.55
CA GLU A 140 -12.44 -6.97 -7.88
C GLU A 140 -11.44 -6.28 -8.82
N GLU A 141 -11.44 -4.94 -8.81
CA GLU A 141 -10.48 -4.15 -9.59
C GLU A 141 -9.05 -4.37 -9.11
N VAL A 142 -8.81 -4.37 -7.80
CA VAL A 142 -7.50 -4.65 -7.23
C VAL A 142 -7.03 -6.05 -7.64
N ALA A 143 -7.89 -7.07 -7.56
CA ALA A 143 -7.56 -8.44 -7.98
C ALA A 143 -7.15 -8.52 -9.45
N GLN A 144 -7.87 -7.83 -10.33
CA GLN A 144 -7.52 -7.75 -11.76
C GLN A 144 -6.18 -7.03 -12.00
N ILE A 145 -5.89 -5.97 -11.24
CA ILE A 145 -4.67 -5.18 -11.37
C ILE A 145 -3.45 -5.98 -10.92
N VAL A 146 -3.53 -6.63 -9.74
CA VAL A 146 -2.40 -7.39 -9.17
C VAL A 146 -2.28 -8.81 -9.73
N GLY A 147 -3.27 -9.27 -10.49
CA GLY A 147 -3.29 -10.61 -11.09
C GLY A 147 -3.51 -11.72 -10.08
N ASP A 148 -4.41 -11.50 -9.10
CA ASP A 148 -4.68 -12.43 -8.02
C ASP A 148 -6.18 -12.66 -7.81
N THR A 149 -6.55 -13.56 -6.89
CA THR A 149 -7.94 -13.79 -6.51
C THR A 149 -8.45 -12.72 -5.54
N ILE A 150 -9.76 -12.46 -5.56
CA ILE A 150 -10.40 -11.53 -4.61
C ILE A 150 -10.16 -11.99 -3.16
N ALA A 151 -10.17 -13.31 -2.90
CA ALA A 151 -9.90 -13.87 -1.58
C ALA A 151 -8.46 -13.56 -1.12
N ALA A 152 -7.47 -13.69 -2.01
CA ALA A 152 -6.09 -13.35 -1.71
C ALA A 152 -5.91 -11.86 -1.45
N VAL A 153 -6.57 -11.00 -2.25
CA VAL A 153 -6.58 -9.54 -2.02
C VAL A 153 -7.14 -9.20 -0.64
N LYS A 154 -8.31 -9.74 -0.28
CA LYS A 154 -8.91 -9.53 1.05
C LYS A 154 -7.99 -9.98 2.18
N THR A 155 -7.35 -11.13 2.04
CA THR A 155 -6.40 -11.66 3.04
C THR A 155 -5.18 -10.75 3.17
N ARG A 156 -4.56 -10.33 2.05
CA ARG A 156 -3.43 -9.40 2.08
C ARG A 156 -3.80 -8.07 2.69
N LEU A 157 -4.95 -7.52 2.31
CA LEU A 157 -5.43 -6.25 2.85
C LEU A 157 -5.63 -6.33 4.37
N HIS A 158 -6.27 -7.39 4.85
CA HIS A 158 -6.43 -7.62 6.27
C HIS A 158 -5.09 -7.68 7.02
N ARG A 159 -4.14 -8.49 6.53
CA ARG A 159 -2.80 -8.60 7.12
C ARG A 159 -2.01 -7.30 7.07
N ALA A 160 -2.09 -6.55 5.97
CA ALA A 160 -1.44 -5.25 5.85
C ALA A 160 -1.97 -4.26 6.89
N ARG A 161 -3.30 -4.18 7.07
CA ARG A 161 -3.93 -3.33 8.06
C ARG A 161 -3.60 -3.76 9.50
N MET A 162 -3.51 -5.07 9.76
CA MET A 162 -3.07 -5.57 11.08
C MET A 162 -1.63 -5.15 11.37
N ALA A 163 -0.71 -5.28 10.41
CA ALA A 163 0.68 -4.89 10.57
C ALA A 163 0.82 -3.37 10.80
N LEU A 164 0.04 -2.55 10.07
CA LEU A 164 0.01 -1.10 10.32
C LEU A 164 -0.49 -0.77 11.72
N ARG A 165 -1.61 -1.38 12.12
CA ARG A 165 -2.16 -1.20 13.47
C ARG A 165 -1.13 -1.53 14.54
N GLU A 166 -0.42 -2.64 14.40
CA GLU A 166 0.61 -3.06 15.34
C GLU A 166 1.73 -2.04 15.47
N GLN A 167 2.23 -1.55 14.33
CA GLN A 167 3.29 -0.56 14.31
C GLN A 167 2.85 0.78 14.92
N LEU A 168 1.65 1.25 14.56
CA LEU A 168 1.10 2.50 15.11
C LEU A 168 0.86 2.39 16.63
N THR A 169 0.37 1.24 17.09
CA THR A 169 0.16 1.00 18.53
C THR A 169 1.47 1.01 19.31
N ARG A 170 2.52 0.38 18.79
CA ARG A 170 3.86 0.40 19.43
C ARG A 170 4.39 1.81 19.55
N TYR A 171 4.13 2.65 18.55
CA TYR A 171 4.61 4.04 18.57
C TYR A 171 3.82 4.90 19.55
N LEU A 172 2.50 4.86 19.51
CA LEU A 172 1.63 5.63 20.40
C LEU A 172 1.73 5.18 21.87
N GLY A 173 2.00 3.88 22.11
CA GLY A 173 2.22 3.34 23.43
C GLY A 173 3.62 3.60 24.01
N ALA A 174 4.59 4.00 23.19
CA ALA A 174 5.93 4.37 23.64
C ALA A 174 6.03 5.86 24.00
N GLY A 175 5.05 6.67 23.64
CA GLY A 175 4.98 8.12 23.92
C GLY A 175 4.07 8.49 25.09
N ALA A 176 3.51 7.51 25.80
CA ALA A 176 2.75 7.66 27.04
C ALA A 176 3.52 7.02 28.19
#